data_146cd8b2edfa09a312a34e8e963f17b1
#
_entry.id   146cd8b2edfa09a312a34e8e963f17b1
#
_cell.length_a   1.000
_cell.length_b   1.000
_cell.length_c   1.000
_cell.angle_alpha   90.00
_cell.angle_beta   90.00
_cell.angle_gamma   90.00
#
_symmetry.space_group_name_H-M   'P 1'
#
loop_
_entity.id
_entity.type
_entity.pdbx_description
1 polymer ?
#
loop_
_entity_poly.entity_id
_entity_poly.type
_entity_poly.pdbx_seq_one_letter_code
_entity_poly.pdbx_strand_id
1 'polypeptide(L)'
;LPYEDISNADAALSLRESAANRIVDGLSLAWEDRLAVTLTTTTNMGSSTSLTNRWNDHINGAPVEDFFAGKESIRTRTGYDPNVMIFSGFAWARFARHPDVIKYIRGAGDNVGGGSVTQQQVANALQLDKVLIGKGIKNTGDEGAPVSYTDVWSTAAIMLYVAANPGLMEPSHGYTFWWQPEGFPGRAATERRRDDDKKAEIVETHEFQDERVTASEFGYLIVNT
;
A
#
# COMPACT_ATOMS: atom_id res chain seq x y z
N LEU A 1 27.34 11.22 8.21
CA LEU A 1 28.35 10.19 8.53
C LEU A 1 29.64 10.87 8.94
N PRO A 2 30.06 10.82 10.23
CA PRO A 2 31.36 11.33 10.68
C PRO A 2 32.51 10.64 9.96
N TYR A 3 33.58 11.36 9.69
CA TYR A 3 34.79 10.79 9.04
C TYR A 3 35.45 9.71 9.89
N GLU A 4 35.37 9.83 11.20
CA GLU A 4 35.93 8.84 12.14
C GLU A 4 35.24 7.51 11.99
N ASP A 5 33.89 7.50 11.88
CA ASP A 5 33.10 6.28 11.70
C ASP A 5 33.39 5.61 10.35
N ILE A 6 33.55 6.44 9.29
CA ILE A 6 33.88 5.93 7.96
C ILE A 6 35.29 5.31 7.95
N SER A 7 36.27 5.92 8.65
CA SER A 7 37.65 5.43 8.70
C SER A 7 37.84 4.20 9.57
N ASN A 8 37.00 4.03 10.59
CA ASN A 8 37.05 2.92 11.54
C ASN A 8 36.15 1.73 11.13
N ALA A 9 35.30 1.90 10.12
CA ALA A 9 34.45 0.83 9.66
C ALA A 9 35.25 -0.23 8.89
N ASP A 10 34.97 -1.50 9.17
CA ASP A 10 35.49 -2.60 8.37
C ASP A 10 35.06 -2.46 6.90
N ALA A 11 35.93 -2.81 5.98
CA ALA A 11 35.70 -2.71 4.53
C ALA A 11 34.47 -3.50 4.06
N ALA A 12 34.01 -4.50 4.84
CA ALA A 12 32.81 -5.27 4.57
C ALA A 12 31.52 -4.50 4.96
N LEU A 13 31.62 -3.43 5.75
CA LEU A 13 30.50 -2.61 6.18
C LEU A 13 30.51 -1.30 5.40
N SER A 14 29.83 -1.29 4.23
CA SER A 14 29.69 -0.05 3.45
C SER A 14 28.69 0.90 4.12
N LEU A 15 29.17 1.70 5.09
CA LEU A 15 28.34 2.68 5.82
C LEU A 15 27.61 3.65 4.88
N ARG A 16 28.25 4.02 3.76
CA ARG A 16 27.67 4.92 2.77
C ARG A 16 26.46 4.32 2.07
N GLU A 17 26.57 3.06 1.65
CA GLU A 17 25.48 2.34 1.00
C GLU A 17 24.34 2.07 2.00
N SER A 18 24.69 1.68 3.21
CA SER A 18 23.72 1.47 4.30
C SER A 18 22.97 2.75 4.63
N ALA A 19 23.63 3.91 4.66
CA ALA A 19 22.98 5.19 4.87
C ALA A 19 22.05 5.57 3.72
N ALA A 20 22.51 5.41 2.47
CA ALA A 20 21.69 5.68 1.30
C ALA A 20 20.43 4.78 1.26
N ASN A 21 20.59 3.48 1.50
CA ASN A 21 19.47 2.53 1.53
C ASN A 21 18.47 2.90 2.62
N ARG A 22 18.94 3.26 3.83
CA ARG A 22 18.06 3.68 4.92
C ARG A 22 17.24 4.93 4.58
N ILE A 23 17.82 5.89 3.84
CA ILE A 23 17.08 7.08 3.38
C ILE A 23 16.03 6.68 2.36
N VAL A 24 16.37 5.83 1.38
CA VAL A 24 15.44 5.35 0.36
C VAL A 24 14.29 4.55 0.99
N ASP A 25 14.57 3.68 1.96
CA ASP A 25 13.55 2.93 2.70
C ASP A 25 12.61 3.88 3.46
N GLY A 26 13.17 4.92 4.10
CA GLY A 26 12.40 5.95 4.78
C GLY A 26 11.50 6.76 3.83
N LEU A 27 12.00 7.14 2.66
CA LEU A 27 11.21 7.82 1.63
C LEU A 27 10.09 6.91 1.09
N SER A 28 10.38 5.63 0.87
CA SER A 28 9.40 4.65 0.41
C SER A 28 8.27 4.46 1.43
N LEU A 29 8.61 4.36 2.72
CA LEU A 29 7.62 4.27 3.80
C LEU A 29 6.77 5.55 3.91
N ALA A 30 7.40 6.72 3.78
CA ALA A 30 6.69 7.99 3.78
C ALA A 30 5.75 8.13 2.58
N TRP A 31 6.15 7.62 1.42
CA TRP A 31 5.28 7.54 0.24
C TRP A 31 4.10 6.59 0.48
N GLU A 32 4.35 5.39 1.04
CA GLU A 32 3.30 4.42 1.37
C GLU A 32 2.30 5.02 2.38
N ASP A 33 2.77 5.77 3.38
CA ASP A 33 1.91 6.43 4.37
C ASP A 33 1.00 7.50 3.71
N ARG A 34 1.55 8.37 2.85
CA ARG A 34 0.74 9.37 2.11
C ARG A 34 -0.29 8.71 1.19
N LEU A 35 0.12 7.65 0.49
CA LEU A 35 -0.76 6.89 -0.37
C LEU A 35 -1.88 6.22 0.43
N ALA A 36 -1.56 5.60 1.56
CA ALA A 36 -2.55 4.98 2.45
C ALA A 36 -3.55 6.00 2.98
N VAL A 37 -3.09 7.17 3.44
CA VAL A 37 -3.97 8.27 3.87
C VAL A 37 -4.90 8.70 2.73
N THR A 38 -4.36 8.88 1.52
CA THR A 38 -5.15 9.28 0.35
C THR A 38 -6.21 8.24 0.01
N LEU A 39 -5.88 6.96 0.01
CA LEU A 39 -6.77 5.87 -0.38
C LEU A 39 -7.74 5.44 0.73
N THR A 40 -7.47 5.73 2.00
CA THR A 40 -8.39 5.44 3.11
C THR A 40 -9.30 6.62 3.46
N THR A 41 -9.11 7.76 2.83
CA THR A 41 -9.97 8.93 2.99
C THR A 41 -11.26 8.76 2.18
N THR A 42 -12.40 8.74 2.85
CA THR A 42 -13.71 8.45 2.23
C THR A 42 -14.10 9.44 1.13
N THR A 43 -13.69 10.72 1.24
CA THR A 43 -13.96 11.74 0.22
C THR A 43 -13.20 11.51 -1.09
N ASN A 44 -12.17 10.69 -1.06
CA ASN A 44 -11.38 10.32 -2.22
C ASN A 44 -11.91 9.08 -2.94
N MET A 45 -12.99 8.49 -2.41
CA MET A 45 -13.64 7.30 -2.93
C MET A 45 -15.05 7.64 -3.39
N GLY A 46 -15.50 7.03 -4.49
CA GLY A 46 -16.86 7.22 -4.98
C GLY A 46 -17.91 6.61 -4.05
N SER A 47 -17.54 5.61 -3.26
CA SER A 47 -18.37 5.08 -2.18
C SER A 47 -17.51 4.38 -1.11
N SER A 48 -18.06 4.25 0.07
CA SER A 48 -17.44 3.53 1.17
C SER A 48 -18.47 2.79 2.01
N THR A 49 -18.06 1.68 2.59
CA THR A 49 -18.89 0.91 3.53
C THR A 49 -18.09 0.64 4.80
N SER A 50 -18.73 0.89 5.95
CA SER A 50 -18.22 0.45 7.25
C SER A 50 -18.96 -0.83 7.65
N LEU A 51 -18.21 -1.92 7.79
CA LEU A 51 -18.80 -3.22 8.09
C LEU A 51 -19.36 -3.26 9.52
N THR A 52 -20.61 -3.69 9.66
CA THR A 52 -21.20 -4.02 10.96
C THR A 52 -20.68 -5.37 11.44
N ASN A 53 -20.69 -6.36 10.55
CA ASN A 53 -20.12 -7.69 10.80
C ASN A 53 -18.75 -7.75 10.16
N ARG A 54 -17.72 -7.74 10.98
CA ARG A 54 -16.32 -7.73 10.51
C ARG A 54 -15.92 -9.10 9.97
N TRP A 55 -14.92 -9.15 9.14
CA TRP A 55 -14.40 -10.40 8.57
C TRP A 55 -13.70 -11.33 9.57
N ASN A 56 -13.53 -10.92 10.82
CA ASN A 56 -13.13 -11.83 11.89
C ASN A 56 -14.32 -12.59 12.49
N ASP A 57 -15.54 -12.20 12.20
CA ASP A 57 -16.76 -12.96 12.54
C ASP A 57 -17.01 -13.99 11.43
N HIS A 58 -16.59 -15.22 11.67
CA HIS A 58 -16.70 -16.31 10.71
C HIS A 58 -18.14 -16.84 10.53
N ILE A 59 -19.10 -16.30 11.27
CA ILE A 59 -20.53 -16.71 11.22
C ILE A 59 -21.34 -15.68 10.44
N ASN A 60 -21.17 -14.39 10.77
CA ASN A 60 -21.99 -13.31 10.23
C ASN A 60 -21.23 -12.42 9.22
N GLY A 61 -19.91 -12.50 9.17
CA GLY A 61 -19.10 -11.82 8.16
C GLY A 61 -19.31 -12.42 6.78
N ALA A 62 -19.40 -11.60 5.76
CA ALA A 62 -19.64 -12.02 4.37
C ALA A 62 -18.66 -11.32 3.40
N PRO A 63 -17.35 -11.60 3.48
CA PRO A 63 -16.34 -10.90 2.70
C PRO A 63 -16.49 -11.04 1.18
N VAL A 64 -17.07 -12.14 0.70
CA VAL A 64 -17.34 -12.36 -0.72
C VAL A 64 -18.47 -11.46 -1.20
N GLU A 65 -19.57 -11.36 -0.45
CA GLU A 65 -20.69 -10.48 -0.76
C GLU A 65 -20.29 -8.99 -0.67
N ASP A 66 -19.50 -8.63 0.33
CA ASP A 66 -18.96 -7.27 0.47
C ASP A 66 -18.10 -6.87 -0.75
N PHE A 67 -17.31 -7.81 -1.27
CA PHE A 67 -16.57 -7.61 -2.50
C PHE A 67 -17.48 -7.38 -3.70
N PHE A 68 -18.48 -8.24 -3.90
CA PHE A 68 -19.40 -8.11 -5.04
C PHE A 68 -20.23 -6.83 -4.96
N ALA A 69 -20.65 -6.43 -3.77
CA ALA A 69 -21.35 -5.16 -3.55
C ALA A 69 -20.47 -3.96 -3.96
N GLY A 70 -19.19 -3.98 -3.58
CA GLY A 70 -18.24 -2.95 -3.99
C GLY A 70 -17.96 -2.95 -5.50
N LYS A 71 -17.79 -4.13 -6.10
CA LYS A 71 -17.63 -4.30 -7.54
C LYS A 71 -18.82 -3.73 -8.32
N GLU A 72 -20.04 -4.06 -7.92
CA GLU A 72 -21.26 -3.55 -8.52
C GLU A 72 -21.39 -2.02 -8.35
N SER A 73 -21.01 -1.50 -7.19
CA SER A 73 -21.01 -0.07 -6.92
C SER A 73 -20.09 0.72 -7.86
N ILE A 74 -18.88 0.23 -8.15
CA ILE A 74 -17.97 0.84 -9.12
C ILE A 74 -18.55 0.72 -10.54
N ARG A 75 -18.98 -0.49 -10.92
CA ARG A 75 -19.50 -0.75 -12.26
C ARG A 75 -20.72 0.11 -12.59
N THR A 76 -21.64 0.27 -11.67
CA THR A 76 -22.87 1.06 -11.89
C THR A 76 -22.56 2.54 -12.10
N ARG A 77 -21.51 3.07 -11.48
CA ARG A 77 -21.10 4.47 -11.61
C ARG A 77 -20.26 4.76 -12.84
N THR A 78 -19.38 3.83 -13.20
CA THR A 78 -18.32 4.09 -14.18
C THR A 78 -18.44 3.26 -15.45
N GLY A 79 -19.16 2.14 -15.42
CA GLY A 79 -19.18 1.14 -16.49
C GLY A 79 -17.95 0.22 -16.54
N TYR A 80 -17.01 0.37 -15.59
CA TYR A 80 -15.78 -0.43 -15.50
C TYR A 80 -15.81 -1.33 -14.27
N ASP A 81 -15.28 -2.54 -14.40
CA ASP A 81 -15.04 -3.42 -13.25
C ASP A 81 -13.71 -3.05 -12.57
N PRO A 82 -13.63 -3.07 -11.22
CA PRO A 82 -12.36 -2.89 -10.52
C PRO A 82 -11.38 -4.00 -10.89
N ASN A 83 -10.12 -3.65 -11.05
CA ASN A 83 -9.08 -4.61 -11.44
C ASN A 83 -7.96 -4.73 -10.38
N VAL A 84 -7.94 -3.87 -9.39
CA VAL A 84 -6.96 -3.89 -8.29
C VAL A 84 -7.67 -3.90 -6.95
N MET A 85 -7.20 -4.76 -6.05
CA MET A 85 -7.64 -4.77 -4.66
C MET A 85 -6.44 -4.66 -3.74
N ILE A 86 -6.53 -3.74 -2.78
CA ILE A 86 -5.50 -3.49 -1.77
C ILE A 86 -6.09 -3.85 -0.41
N PHE A 87 -5.38 -4.68 0.34
CA PHE A 87 -5.72 -5.03 1.70
C PHE A 87 -4.68 -4.47 2.66
N SER A 88 -5.11 -4.01 3.84
CA SER A 88 -4.19 -3.91 4.97
C SER A 88 -3.73 -5.30 5.41
N GLY A 89 -2.62 -5.38 6.13
CA GLY A 89 -2.14 -6.66 6.67
C GLY A 89 -3.19 -7.37 7.54
N PHE A 90 -3.94 -6.59 8.34
CA PHE A 90 -5.05 -7.11 9.17
C PHE A 90 -6.24 -7.59 8.34
N ALA A 91 -6.67 -6.80 7.38
CA ALA A 91 -7.79 -7.16 6.51
C ALA A 91 -7.48 -8.44 5.73
N TRP A 92 -6.26 -8.54 5.17
CA TRP A 92 -5.83 -9.74 4.47
C TRP A 92 -5.83 -10.98 5.35
N ALA A 93 -5.27 -10.88 6.57
CA ALA A 93 -5.21 -12.01 7.48
C ALA A 93 -6.58 -12.57 7.88
N ARG A 94 -7.61 -11.72 7.91
CA ARG A 94 -9.01 -12.11 8.18
C ARG A 94 -9.65 -12.67 6.93
N PHE A 95 -9.56 -11.96 5.81
CA PHE A 95 -10.11 -12.35 4.51
C PHE A 95 -9.60 -13.72 4.05
N ALA A 96 -8.29 -13.92 4.06
CA ALA A 96 -7.66 -15.14 3.53
C ALA A 96 -8.01 -16.42 4.32
N ARG A 97 -8.44 -16.29 5.56
CA ARG A 97 -8.81 -17.42 6.44
C ARG A 97 -10.33 -17.55 6.63
N HIS A 98 -11.09 -16.63 6.05
CA HIS A 98 -12.54 -16.66 6.20
C HIS A 98 -13.15 -17.89 5.52
N PRO A 99 -14.04 -18.68 6.19
CA PRO A 99 -14.63 -19.87 5.61
C PRO A 99 -15.38 -19.63 4.31
N ASP A 100 -16.06 -18.49 4.20
CA ASP A 100 -16.79 -18.07 3.01
C ASP A 100 -15.86 -17.91 1.80
N VAL A 101 -14.73 -17.22 1.98
CA VAL A 101 -13.70 -17.04 0.93
C VAL A 101 -13.09 -18.37 0.53
N ILE A 102 -12.78 -19.23 1.50
CA ILE A 102 -12.20 -20.54 1.23
C ILE A 102 -13.18 -21.42 0.43
N LYS A 103 -14.45 -21.44 0.81
CA LYS A 103 -15.51 -22.15 0.09
C LYS A 103 -15.70 -21.62 -1.33
N TYR A 104 -15.69 -20.29 -1.49
CA TYR A 104 -15.84 -19.67 -2.80
C TYR A 104 -14.70 -20.05 -3.75
N ILE A 105 -13.47 -20.07 -3.26
CA ILE A 105 -12.26 -20.32 -4.08
C ILE A 105 -12.03 -21.82 -4.32
N ARG A 106 -12.25 -22.67 -3.32
CA ARG A 106 -11.93 -24.10 -3.37
C ARG A 106 -13.14 -25.00 -3.69
N GLY A 107 -14.34 -24.43 -3.67
CA GLY A 107 -15.60 -25.17 -3.78
C GLY A 107 -16.14 -25.65 -2.43
N ALA A 108 -17.43 -25.96 -2.39
CA ALA A 108 -18.19 -26.35 -1.19
C ALA A 108 -18.05 -27.84 -0.85
N GLY A 109 -16.84 -28.41 -0.88
CA GLY A 109 -16.64 -29.81 -0.46
C GLY A 109 -16.54 -29.94 1.06
N ASP A 110 -17.11 -30.99 1.67
CA ASP A 110 -17.08 -31.25 3.12
C ASP A 110 -15.67 -31.39 3.69
N ASN A 111 -14.64 -31.57 2.86
CA ASN A 111 -13.23 -31.71 3.23
C ASN A 111 -12.37 -30.49 2.94
N VAL A 112 -12.94 -29.28 2.86
CA VAL A 112 -12.15 -28.06 2.78
C VAL A 112 -11.53 -27.81 4.13
N GLY A 113 -10.45 -28.54 4.41
CA GLY A 113 -9.65 -28.41 5.64
C GLY A 113 -9.25 -26.96 5.86
N GLY A 114 -9.16 -26.55 7.12
CA GLY A 114 -8.72 -25.22 7.50
C GLY A 114 -7.41 -24.85 6.79
N GLY A 115 -7.31 -23.62 6.33
CA GLY A 115 -6.14 -23.11 5.63
C GLY A 115 -6.40 -21.65 5.23
N SER A 116 -5.44 -21.07 4.56
CA SER A 116 -5.59 -19.73 3.97
C SER A 116 -5.48 -19.82 2.46
N VAL A 117 -6.07 -18.84 1.79
CA VAL A 117 -5.92 -18.67 0.33
C VAL A 117 -4.75 -17.74 0.03
N THR A 118 -4.15 -17.93 -1.16
CA THR A 118 -3.07 -17.06 -1.62
C THR A 118 -3.61 -15.85 -2.40
N GLN A 119 -2.82 -14.79 -2.50
CA GLN A 119 -3.17 -13.59 -3.29
C GLN A 119 -3.56 -13.96 -4.74
N GLN A 120 -2.80 -14.85 -5.37
CA GLN A 120 -3.04 -15.27 -6.74
C GLN A 120 -4.37 -16.03 -6.90
N GLN A 121 -4.71 -16.89 -5.93
CA GLN A 121 -6.00 -17.60 -5.93
C GLN A 121 -7.17 -16.63 -5.80
N VAL A 122 -7.04 -15.62 -4.93
CA VAL A 122 -8.05 -14.57 -4.77
C VAL A 122 -8.16 -13.73 -6.04
N ALA A 123 -7.04 -13.29 -6.62
CA ALA A 123 -7.03 -12.52 -7.85
C ALA A 123 -7.77 -13.28 -8.99
N ASN A 124 -7.44 -14.54 -9.18
CA ASN A 124 -8.07 -15.37 -10.23
C ASN A 124 -9.56 -15.59 -9.97
N ALA A 125 -9.95 -15.91 -8.72
CA ALA A 125 -11.34 -16.19 -8.38
C ALA A 125 -12.25 -14.97 -8.47
N LEU A 126 -11.73 -13.80 -8.11
CA LEU A 126 -12.45 -12.52 -8.12
C LEU A 126 -12.28 -11.74 -9.44
N GLN A 127 -11.52 -12.30 -10.39
CA GLN A 127 -11.24 -11.67 -11.70
C GLN A 127 -10.55 -10.31 -11.56
N LEU A 128 -9.54 -10.25 -10.69
CA LEU A 128 -8.70 -9.07 -10.48
C LEU A 128 -7.34 -9.25 -11.15
N ASP A 129 -6.78 -8.17 -11.67
CA ASP A 129 -5.41 -8.18 -12.22
C ASP A 129 -4.39 -8.29 -11.09
N LYS A 130 -4.63 -7.59 -9.98
CA LYS A 130 -3.70 -7.52 -8.85
C LYS A 130 -4.41 -7.52 -7.50
N VAL A 131 -3.84 -8.26 -6.58
CA VAL A 131 -4.16 -8.19 -5.14
C VAL A 131 -2.88 -7.77 -4.41
N LEU A 132 -2.93 -6.63 -3.73
CA LEU A 132 -1.81 -6.05 -3.01
C LEU A 132 -2.08 -6.09 -1.50
N ILE A 133 -1.02 -6.24 -0.71
CA ILE A 133 -1.10 -6.21 0.75
C ILE A 133 -0.16 -5.15 1.27
N GLY A 134 -0.72 -4.10 1.87
CA GLY A 134 0.03 -3.09 2.58
C GLY A 134 0.44 -3.60 3.95
N LYS A 135 1.74 -3.57 4.25
CA LYS A 135 2.33 -4.06 5.50
C LYS A 135 3.21 -3.02 6.17
N GLY A 136 3.18 -1.78 5.70
CA GLY A 136 3.95 -0.70 6.28
C GLY A 136 3.59 -0.46 7.75
N ILE A 137 4.60 -0.34 8.59
CA ILE A 137 4.47 -0.01 10.02
C ILE A 137 5.25 1.26 10.28
N LYS A 138 4.65 2.21 10.96
CA LYS A 138 5.29 3.45 11.39
C LYS A 138 5.33 3.59 12.90
N ASN A 139 6.38 4.22 13.41
CA ASN A 139 6.45 4.65 14.79
C ASN A 139 5.75 6.00 14.93
N THR A 140 4.76 6.08 15.80
CA THR A 140 4.01 7.30 16.12
C THR A 140 4.39 7.88 17.48
N GLY A 141 5.36 7.27 18.19
CA GLY A 141 5.87 7.80 19.44
C GLY A 141 6.74 9.04 19.21
N ASP A 142 6.61 10.03 20.08
CA ASP A 142 7.45 11.22 20.09
C ASP A 142 8.93 10.87 20.36
N GLU A 143 9.82 11.74 19.96
CA GLU A 143 11.26 11.58 20.22
C GLU A 143 11.53 11.52 21.73
N GLY A 144 12.20 10.44 22.18
CA GLY A 144 12.48 10.18 23.58
C GLY A 144 11.34 9.48 24.35
N ALA A 145 10.18 9.28 23.76
CA ALA A 145 9.09 8.50 24.32
C ALA A 145 9.24 6.99 24.00
N PRO A 146 8.53 6.10 24.71
CA PRO A 146 8.44 4.70 24.33
C PRO A 146 7.93 4.52 22.89
N VAL A 147 8.50 3.56 22.18
CA VAL A 147 8.13 3.27 20.79
C VAL A 147 6.66 2.85 20.71
N SER A 148 5.89 3.48 19.82
CA SER A 148 4.50 3.14 19.51
C SER A 148 4.36 2.80 18.04
N TYR A 149 4.23 1.52 17.72
CA TYR A 149 4.04 1.08 16.34
C TYR A 149 2.58 1.09 15.93
N THR A 150 2.32 1.65 14.76
CA THR A 150 0.99 1.69 14.16
C THR A 150 1.07 1.22 12.71
N ASP A 151 0.07 0.44 12.29
CA ASP A 151 -0.07 0.00 10.92
C ASP A 151 -0.46 1.19 10.02
N VAL A 152 0.22 1.34 8.90
CA VAL A 152 0.00 2.42 7.93
C VAL A 152 -1.38 2.31 7.29
N TRP A 153 -1.84 1.09 6.97
CA TRP A 153 -3.08 0.84 6.24
C TRP A 153 -4.32 0.62 7.12
N SER A 154 -4.17 0.64 8.44
CA SER A 154 -5.26 0.42 9.41
C SER A 154 -6.01 -0.90 9.15
N THR A 155 -7.36 -0.89 9.12
CA THR A 155 -8.21 -2.07 8.88
C THR A 155 -9.05 -1.87 7.61
N ALA A 156 -8.42 -1.44 6.54
CA ALA A 156 -9.09 -1.14 5.29
C ALA A 156 -8.86 -2.21 4.22
N ALA A 157 -9.86 -2.38 3.37
CA ALA A 157 -9.75 -3.04 2.08
C ALA A 157 -10.28 -2.09 1.00
N ILE A 158 -9.57 -1.95 -0.10
CA ILE A 158 -9.79 -0.92 -1.10
C ILE A 158 -9.88 -1.58 -2.47
N MET A 159 -10.93 -1.31 -3.21
CA MET A 159 -11.08 -1.72 -4.60
C MET A 159 -10.91 -0.52 -5.51
N LEU A 160 -10.13 -0.68 -6.55
CA LEU A 160 -9.80 0.37 -7.51
C LEU A 160 -9.89 -0.16 -8.95
N TYR A 161 -10.26 0.73 -9.84
CA TYR A 161 -9.94 0.57 -11.25
C TYR A 161 -8.71 1.43 -11.59
N VAL A 162 -7.69 0.79 -12.14
CA VAL A 162 -6.43 1.43 -12.52
C VAL A 162 -6.15 1.11 -13.98
N ALA A 163 -5.92 2.15 -14.78
CA ALA A 163 -5.58 1.97 -16.20
C ALA A 163 -4.29 1.18 -16.38
N ALA A 164 -4.28 0.22 -17.31
CA ALA A 164 -3.09 -0.59 -17.60
C ALA A 164 -1.93 0.26 -18.14
N ASN A 165 -2.26 1.26 -18.94
CA ASN A 165 -1.30 2.22 -19.49
C ASN A 165 -1.73 3.63 -19.09
N PRO A 166 -0.89 4.39 -18.36
CA PRO A 166 -1.19 5.78 -18.04
C PRO A 166 -1.33 6.62 -19.28
N GLY A 167 -2.40 7.42 -19.37
CA GLY A 167 -2.65 8.28 -20.51
C GLY A 167 -3.61 9.42 -20.16
N LEU A 168 -3.59 10.48 -20.95
CA LEU A 168 -4.41 11.68 -20.71
C LEU A 168 -5.92 11.39 -20.81
N MET A 169 -6.31 10.41 -21.65
CA MET A 169 -7.70 10.02 -21.90
C MET A 169 -8.07 8.67 -21.29
N GLU A 170 -7.16 8.08 -20.53
CA GLU A 170 -7.39 6.78 -19.88
C GLU A 170 -7.96 6.99 -18.48
N PRO A 171 -9.19 6.52 -18.21
CA PRO A 171 -9.78 6.65 -16.88
C PRO A 171 -9.03 5.77 -15.86
N SER A 172 -8.75 6.33 -14.70
CA SER A 172 -8.12 5.63 -13.58
C SER A 172 -8.49 6.34 -12.28
N HIS A 173 -8.53 5.60 -11.18
CA HIS A 173 -8.79 6.19 -9.87
C HIS A 173 -7.79 7.29 -9.52
N GLY A 174 -6.53 7.06 -9.78
CA GLY A 174 -5.48 8.04 -9.49
C GLY A 174 -4.15 7.70 -10.13
N TYR A 175 -3.25 8.65 -10.05
CA TYR A 175 -1.90 8.54 -10.53
C TYR A 175 -0.93 9.13 -9.52
N THR A 176 0.28 8.58 -9.46
CA THR A 176 1.43 9.23 -8.83
C THR A 176 2.16 10.01 -9.92
N PHE A 177 2.13 11.33 -9.82
CA PHE A 177 2.87 12.21 -10.70
C PHE A 177 4.26 12.41 -10.12
N TRP A 178 5.27 12.35 -10.94
CA TRP A 178 6.61 12.66 -10.54
C TRP A 178 7.25 13.64 -11.53
N TRP A 179 8.04 14.53 -10.99
CA TRP A 179 8.74 15.53 -11.76
C TRP A 179 10.23 15.23 -11.73
N GLN A 180 10.84 15.23 -12.91
CA GLN A 180 12.27 15.05 -13.07
C GLN A 180 12.87 16.40 -13.49
N PRO A 181 13.55 17.13 -12.58
CA PRO A 181 14.29 18.33 -12.94
C PRO A 181 15.40 18.02 -13.93
N GLU A 182 15.79 19.04 -14.71
CA GLU A 182 16.92 18.93 -15.63
C GLU A 182 18.19 18.59 -14.84
N GLY A 183 18.93 17.59 -15.31
CA GLY A 183 20.14 17.09 -14.65
C GLY A 183 19.92 15.96 -13.64
N PHE A 184 18.66 15.61 -13.31
CA PHE A 184 18.39 14.46 -12.45
C PHE A 184 18.38 13.16 -13.25
N PRO A 185 19.08 12.10 -12.80
CA PRO A 185 19.22 10.84 -13.54
C PRO A 185 17.95 9.97 -13.53
N GLY A 186 16.94 10.30 -12.73
CA GLY A 186 15.74 9.49 -12.58
C GLY A 186 14.73 10.09 -11.60
N ARG A 187 13.82 9.24 -11.12
CA ARG A 187 12.79 9.60 -10.13
C ARG A 187 13.39 10.08 -8.81
N ALA A 188 14.44 9.38 -8.35
CA ALA A 188 15.17 9.73 -7.15
C ALA A 188 16.65 9.90 -7.47
N ALA A 189 17.27 10.92 -6.91
CA ALA A 189 18.71 11.16 -7.03
C ALA A 189 19.35 11.21 -5.65
N THR A 190 20.40 10.41 -5.46
CA THR A 190 21.19 10.42 -4.23
C THR A 190 22.50 11.14 -4.50
N GLU A 191 22.75 12.18 -3.75
CA GLU A 191 23.95 12.98 -3.82
C GLU A 191 24.79 12.84 -2.54
N ARG A 192 26.07 12.97 -2.70
CA ARG A 192 27.01 13.00 -1.58
C ARG A 192 27.82 14.28 -1.64
N ARG A 193 27.90 14.95 -0.50
CA ARG A 193 28.78 16.11 -0.36
C ARG A 193 29.58 16.01 0.91
N ARG A 194 30.78 16.55 0.83
CA ARG A 194 31.69 16.68 1.97
C ARG A 194 31.38 17.96 2.74
N ASP A 195 31.27 17.84 4.04
CA ASP A 195 31.13 18.98 4.96
C ASP A 195 32.39 19.03 5.85
N ASP A 196 33.32 19.90 5.49
CA ASP A 196 34.60 20.00 6.20
C ASP A 196 34.48 20.70 7.56
N ASP A 197 33.46 21.54 7.75
CA ASP A 197 33.18 22.21 9.02
C ASP A 197 32.71 21.21 10.08
N LYS A 198 31.87 20.27 9.69
CA LYS A 198 31.35 19.20 10.54
C LYS A 198 32.21 17.94 10.53
N LYS A 199 33.29 17.91 9.73
CA LYS A 199 34.12 16.72 9.49
C LYS A 199 33.28 15.49 9.19
N ALA A 200 32.31 15.63 8.31
CA ALA A 200 31.34 14.63 7.98
C ALA A 200 31.05 14.56 6.48
N GLU A 201 30.62 13.42 6.02
CA GLU A 201 30.02 13.22 4.68
C GLU A 201 28.51 13.24 4.80
N ILE A 202 27.85 14.10 4.02
CA ILE A 202 26.39 14.21 3.97
C ILE A 202 25.90 13.41 2.77
N VAL A 203 24.94 12.52 3.01
CA VAL A 203 24.23 11.78 1.98
C VAL A 203 22.80 12.32 1.94
N GLU A 204 22.39 12.83 0.78
CA GLU A 204 21.06 13.40 0.56
C GLU A 204 20.37 12.67 -0.59
N THR A 205 19.07 12.40 -0.46
CA THR A 205 18.28 11.84 -1.54
C THR A 205 17.09 12.77 -1.79
N HIS A 206 16.89 13.13 -3.05
CA HIS A 206 15.82 14.00 -3.50
C HIS A 206 14.86 13.21 -4.36
N GLU A 207 13.55 13.34 -4.07
CA GLU A 207 12.47 12.75 -4.83
C GLU A 207 11.32 13.78 -4.92
N PHE A 208 10.77 13.97 -6.14
CA PHE A 208 9.67 14.88 -6.39
C PHE A 208 8.48 14.11 -6.92
N GLN A 209 7.51 13.85 -6.06
CA GLN A 209 6.31 13.09 -6.41
C GLN A 209 5.07 13.64 -5.69
N ASP A 210 3.91 13.44 -6.31
CA ASP A 210 2.62 13.86 -5.79
C ASP A 210 1.56 12.80 -6.16
N GLU A 211 0.87 12.28 -5.17
CA GLU A 211 -0.18 11.29 -5.30
C GLU A 211 -1.54 11.99 -5.45
N ARG A 212 -2.19 11.83 -6.60
CA ARG A 212 -3.48 12.48 -6.88
C ARG A 212 -4.56 11.49 -7.26
N VAL A 213 -5.70 11.66 -6.64
CA VAL A 213 -6.95 11.03 -7.10
C VAL A 213 -7.47 11.84 -8.26
N THR A 214 -7.60 11.20 -9.42
CA THR A 214 -8.09 11.84 -10.65
C THR A 214 -9.58 11.62 -10.86
N ALA A 215 -10.11 10.47 -10.41
CA ALA A 215 -11.52 10.14 -10.51
C ALA A 215 -11.93 9.25 -9.34
N SER A 216 -12.49 9.84 -8.30
CA SER A 216 -12.94 9.14 -7.09
C SER A 216 -13.94 8.02 -7.38
N GLU A 217 -14.76 8.16 -8.42
CA GLU A 217 -15.81 7.20 -8.82
C GLU A 217 -15.28 5.78 -9.07
N PHE A 218 -13.99 5.64 -9.42
CA PHE A 218 -13.31 4.38 -9.67
C PHE A 218 -12.78 3.70 -8.41
N GLY A 219 -13.11 4.23 -7.24
CA GLY A 219 -12.68 3.70 -5.94
C GLY A 219 -13.86 3.28 -5.05
N TYR A 220 -13.66 2.21 -4.29
CA TYR A 220 -14.55 1.75 -3.24
C TYR A 220 -13.75 1.35 -2.01
N LEU A 221 -14.13 1.87 -0.85
CA LEU A 221 -13.45 1.65 0.41
C LEU A 221 -14.33 0.81 1.36
N ILE A 222 -13.74 -0.25 1.90
CA ILE A 222 -14.32 -1.06 2.97
C ILE A 222 -13.51 -0.82 4.24
N VAL A 223 -14.14 -0.33 5.27
CA VAL A 223 -13.52 -0.10 6.59
C VAL A 223 -14.06 -1.07 7.63
N ASN A 224 -13.33 -1.21 8.74
CA ASN A 224 -13.67 -2.15 9.81
C ASN A 224 -13.68 -3.62 9.38
N THR A 225 -12.79 -4.01 8.50
CA THR A 225 -12.67 -5.38 8.01
C THR A 225 -12.27 -6.39 9.08
#